data_7c16362b91d34ff0040db627f3f98e19
#
_entry.id   7c16362b91d34ff0040db627f3f98e19
#
_cell.length_a   1.000
_cell.length_b   1.000
_cell.length_c   1.000
_cell.angle_alpha   90.00
_cell.angle_beta   90.00
_cell.angle_gamma   90.00
#
_symmetry.space_group_name_H-M   'P 1'
#
loop_
_entity.id
_entity.type
_entity.pdbx_description
1 polymer ?
#
loop_
_entity_poly.entity_id
_entity_poly.type
_entity_poly.pdbx_seq_one_letter_code
_entity_poly.pdbx_strand_id
1 'polypeptide(L)'
;LSVAQKQIVEICKAMNHNCQVLIMDEPSAVLTDRELDILFDVIDRLVKSGVTILYISHKFDEIFQICQDVTVLRDGKHIDTLPIEAVTRQSLINMMVGREMGMEYPKEIIELGEPLLQVEGLGQQGVFGGVDFTLHKGEILGISGLVGAGRTELVKAILGIEHITEGTITYKGEKIVNKNFKEAIQRGFGLVPESRKEQGLVQMFSVKENICMVSMDK
;
A
#
# COMPACT_ATOMS: atom_id res chain seq x y z
N LEU A 1 9.69 14.08 12.00
CA LEU A 1 8.34 13.59 12.26
C LEU A 1 8.01 12.48 11.26
N SER A 2 7.46 11.36 11.75
CA SER A 2 6.86 10.34 10.88
C SER A 2 5.67 10.92 10.10
N VAL A 3 5.22 10.25 9.04
CA VAL A 3 4.06 10.71 8.26
C VAL A 3 2.82 10.76 9.16
N ALA A 4 2.64 9.77 10.03
CA ALA A 4 1.59 9.74 11.03
C ALA A 4 1.65 10.94 12.00
N GLN A 5 2.84 11.27 12.52
CA GLN A 5 3.01 12.44 13.38
C GLN A 5 2.68 13.75 12.67
N LYS A 6 3.02 13.87 11.37
CA LYS A 6 2.62 15.02 10.57
C LYS A 6 1.10 15.15 10.47
N GLN A 7 0.40 14.02 10.27
CA GLN A 7 -1.07 14.00 10.22
C GLN A 7 -1.70 14.48 11.53
N ILE A 8 -1.19 14.03 12.68
CA ILE A 8 -1.66 14.50 13.99
C ILE A 8 -1.41 16.02 14.15
N VAL A 9 -0.27 16.52 13.68
CA VAL A 9 0.01 17.96 13.71
C VAL A 9 -1.00 18.77 12.89
N GLU A 10 -1.40 18.30 11.70
CA GLU A 10 -2.43 18.95 10.88
C GLU A 10 -3.79 18.97 11.58
N ILE A 11 -4.17 17.88 12.24
CA ILE A 11 -5.39 17.82 13.05
C ILE A 11 -5.32 18.84 14.21
N CYS A 12 -4.20 18.91 14.94
CA CYS A 12 -4.00 19.87 16.01
C CYS A 12 -4.06 21.33 15.50
N LYS A 13 -3.54 21.61 14.30
CA LYS A 13 -3.64 22.93 13.67
C LYS A 13 -5.08 23.32 13.39
N ALA A 14 -5.86 22.40 12.83
CA ALA A 14 -7.27 22.63 12.56
C ALA A 14 -8.08 22.93 13.85
N MET A 15 -7.77 22.22 14.93
CA MET A 15 -8.40 22.41 16.25
C MET A 15 -8.10 23.78 16.88
N ASN A 16 -6.95 24.36 16.63
CA ASN A 16 -6.52 25.62 17.25
C ASN A 16 -7.38 26.84 16.84
N HIS A 17 -8.28 26.69 15.87
CA HIS A 17 -9.15 27.74 15.34
C HIS A 17 -10.62 27.63 15.81
N ASN A 18 -10.92 26.91 16.90
CA ASN A 18 -12.29 26.68 17.39
C ASN A 18 -13.21 26.20 16.27
N CYS A 19 -12.78 25.25 15.45
CA CYS A 19 -13.56 24.75 14.35
C CYS A 19 -14.81 24.02 14.87
N GLN A 20 -15.97 24.33 14.25
CA GLN A 20 -17.22 23.61 14.52
C GLN A 20 -17.41 22.43 13.58
N VAL A 21 -16.79 22.46 12.40
CA VAL A 21 -16.84 21.40 11.39
C VAL A 21 -15.40 21.08 10.97
N LEU A 22 -14.98 19.85 11.19
CA LEU A 22 -13.67 19.35 10.79
C LEU A 22 -13.82 18.39 9.61
N ILE A 23 -13.14 18.68 8.50
CA ILE A 23 -13.10 17.80 7.32
C ILE A 23 -11.78 17.03 7.34
N MET A 24 -11.88 15.72 7.29
CA MET A 24 -10.74 14.80 7.25
C MET A 24 -10.79 14.02 5.94
N ASP A 25 -9.81 14.25 5.06
CA ASP A 25 -9.70 13.59 3.77
C ASP A 25 -8.59 12.53 3.83
N GLU A 26 -8.99 11.25 3.79
CA GLU A 26 -8.10 10.07 3.89
C GLU A 26 -7.08 10.14 5.04
N PRO A 27 -7.50 10.49 6.28
CA PRO A 27 -6.54 10.78 7.35
C PRO A 27 -5.75 9.56 7.81
N SER A 28 -6.22 8.35 7.48
CA SER A 28 -5.63 7.07 7.87
C SER A 28 -4.76 6.41 6.80
N ALA A 29 -4.59 7.03 5.62
CA ALA A 29 -3.96 6.39 4.46
C ALA A 29 -2.55 5.83 4.73
N VAL A 30 -1.83 6.41 5.68
CA VAL A 30 -0.42 6.07 6.00
C VAL A 30 -0.23 5.65 7.47
N LEU A 31 -1.32 5.45 8.20
CA LEU A 31 -1.29 5.10 9.61
C LEU A 31 -1.20 3.58 9.78
N THR A 32 -0.47 3.15 10.80
CA THR A 32 -0.54 1.78 11.34
C THR A 32 -1.82 1.59 12.13
N ASP A 33 -2.24 0.34 12.38
CA ASP A 33 -3.46 0.03 13.17
C ASP A 33 -3.44 0.72 14.54
N ARG A 34 -2.29 0.71 15.22
CA ARG A 34 -2.12 1.38 16.52
C ARG A 34 -2.28 2.90 16.44
N GLU A 35 -1.80 3.51 15.36
CA GLU A 35 -1.93 4.95 15.12
C GLU A 35 -3.37 5.31 14.72
N LEU A 36 -4.05 4.40 14.04
CA LEU A 36 -5.47 4.52 13.70
C LEU A 36 -6.34 4.52 14.97
N ASP A 37 -6.08 3.64 15.93
CA ASP A 37 -6.76 3.64 17.23
C ASP A 37 -6.61 4.99 17.93
N ILE A 38 -5.41 5.56 17.94
CA ILE A 38 -5.14 6.89 18.50
C ILE A 38 -5.94 7.97 17.77
N LEU A 39 -6.02 7.91 16.43
CA LEU A 39 -6.82 8.83 15.64
C LEU A 39 -8.29 8.75 16.02
N PHE A 40 -8.85 7.55 16.18
CA PHE A 40 -10.25 7.35 16.55
C PHE A 40 -10.56 7.85 17.96
N ASP A 41 -9.64 7.67 18.92
CA ASP A 41 -9.75 8.27 20.24
C ASP A 41 -9.79 9.81 20.19
N VAL A 42 -9.01 10.42 19.32
CA VAL A 42 -9.02 11.87 19.09
C VAL A 42 -10.35 12.30 18.47
N ILE A 43 -10.85 11.58 17.46
CA ILE A 43 -12.15 11.84 16.82
C ILE A 43 -13.28 11.76 17.85
N ASP A 44 -13.33 10.73 18.68
CA ASP A 44 -14.35 10.56 19.72
C ASP A 44 -14.35 11.74 20.71
N ARG A 45 -13.17 12.17 21.17
CA ARG A 45 -13.05 13.35 22.06
C ARG A 45 -13.55 14.63 21.40
N LEU A 46 -13.25 14.83 20.11
CA LEU A 46 -13.69 15.99 19.35
C LEU A 46 -15.21 16.04 19.20
N VAL A 47 -15.82 14.91 18.84
CA VAL A 47 -17.27 14.77 18.73
C VAL A 47 -17.93 15.03 20.09
N LYS A 48 -17.40 14.48 21.19
CA LYS A 48 -17.87 14.74 22.56
C LYS A 48 -17.74 16.21 22.98
N SER A 49 -16.78 16.94 22.41
CA SER A 49 -16.63 18.38 22.65
C SER A 49 -17.52 19.26 21.75
N GLY A 50 -18.33 18.64 20.88
CA GLY A 50 -19.29 19.34 20.00
C GLY A 50 -18.78 19.65 18.60
N VAL A 51 -17.64 19.10 18.19
CA VAL A 51 -17.14 19.26 16.81
C VAL A 51 -17.86 18.26 15.89
N THR A 52 -18.38 18.74 14.77
CA THR A 52 -18.96 17.90 13.72
C THR A 52 -17.86 17.46 12.76
N ILE A 53 -17.84 16.21 12.34
CA ILE A 53 -16.76 15.67 11.49
C ILE A 53 -17.34 15.16 10.18
N LEU A 54 -16.74 15.59 9.07
CA LEU A 54 -16.90 14.99 7.75
C LEU A 54 -15.66 14.14 7.46
N TYR A 55 -15.85 12.82 7.48
CA TYR A 55 -14.77 11.85 7.33
C TYR A 55 -14.81 11.22 5.93
N ILE A 56 -13.76 11.40 5.14
CA ILE A 56 -13.64 10.83 3.79
C ILE A 56 -12.65 9.69 3.85
N SER A 57 -13.08 8.49 3.49
CA SER A 57 -12.23 7.30 3.41
C SER A 57 -12.77 6.29 2.39
N HIS A 58 -11.88 5.48 1.82
CA HIS A 58 -12.24 4.32 1.01
C HIS A 58 -12.10 3.01 1.81
N LYS A 59 -11.72 3.09 3.08
CA LYS A 59 -11.59 1.94 3.99
C LYS A 59 -12.91 1.72 4.74
N PHE A 60 -13.63 0.67 4.35
CA PHE A 60 -14.96 0.41 4.91
C PHE A 60 -14.93 0.20 6.43
N ASP A 61 -13.91 -0.49 6.95
CA ASP A 61 -13.81 -0.79 8.38
C ASP A 61 -13.80 0.47 9.24
N GLU A 62 -13.15 1.55 8.75
CA GLU A 62 -13.15 2.86 9.41
C GLU A 62 -14.55 3.50 9.38
N ILE A 63 -15.20 3.50 8.21
CA ILE A 63 -16.55 4.05 8.03
C ILE A 63 -17.54 3.36 8.96
N PHE A 64 -17.52 2.03 9.02
CA PHE A 64 -18.41 1.27 9.91
C PHE A 64 -18.12 1.48 11.39
N GLN A 65 -16.87 1.81 11.76
CA GLN A 65 -16.48 1.98 13.16
C GLN A 65 -16.85 3.34 13.73
N ILE A 66 -16.75 4.42 12.94
CA ILE A 66 -16.85 5.78 13.50
C ILE A 66 -18.00 6.63 12.95
N CYS A 67 -18.60 6.28 11.80
CA CYS A 67 -19.61 7.10 11.16
C CYS A 67 -21.03 6.67 11.58
N GLN A 68 -21.96 7.63 11.65
CA GLN A 68 -23.39 7.40 11.84
C GLN A 68 -24.12 7.25 10.51
N ASP A 69 -23.75 8.08 9.53
CA ASP A 69 -24.30 8.07 8.18
C ASP A 69 -23.18 7.94 7.16
N VAL A 70 -23.48 7.34 6.02
CA VAL A 70 -22.56 7.25 4.89
C VAL A 70 -23.19 7.79 3.61
N THR A 71 -22.46 8.68 2.95
CA THR A 71 -22.82 9.19 1.62
C THR A 71 -21.92 8.56 0.59
N VAL A 72 -22.50 7.91 -0.41
CA VAL A 72 -21.75 7.26 -1.50
C VAL A 72 -21.71 8.17 -2.72
N LEU A 73 -20.51 8.40 -3.22
CA LEU A 73 -20.22 9.11 -4.46
C LEU A 73 -19.62 8.14 -5.49
N ARG A 74 -20.05 8.28 -6.75
CA ARG A 74 -19.50 7.54 -7.88
C ARG A 74 -19.46 8.41 -9.12
N ASP A 75 -18.32 8.49 -9.78
CA ASP A 75 -18.11 9.28 -11.01
C ASP A 75 -18.57 10.75 -10.84
N GLY A 76 -18.31 11.33 -9.66
CA GLY A 76 -18.71 12.69 -9.31
C GLY A 76 -20.20 12.90 -9.05
N LYS A 77 -21.00 11.83 -8.96
CA LYS A 77 -22.44 11.88 -8.71
C LYS A 77 -22.76 11.32 -7.33
N HIS A 78 -23.72 11.96 -6.66
CA HIS A 78 -24.34 11.40 -5.46
C HIS A 78 -25.16 10.16 -5.84
N ILE A 79 -24.92 9.05 -5.13
CA ILE A 79 -25.65 7.80 -5.31
C ILE A 79 -26.72 7.67 -4.25
N ASP A 80 -26.32 7.70 -2.98
CA ASP A 80 -27.25 7.62 -1.86
C ASP A 80 -26.60 8.15 -0.57
N THR A 81 -27.44 8.45 0.44
CA THR A 81 -27.02 8.75 1.82
C THR A 81 -27.86 7.92 2.76
N LEU A 82 -27.23 7.06 3.53
CA LEU A 82 -27.89 6.06 4.36
C LEU A 82 -27.27 6.02 5.76
N PRO A 83 -28.10 5.73 6.80
CA PRO A 83 -27.57 5.37 8.10
C PRO A 83 -26.65 4.14 8.02
N ILE A 84 -25.55 4.15 8.76
CA ILE A 84 -24.56 3.07 8.72
C ILE A 84 -25.16 1.72 9.10
N GLU A 85 -26.16 1.74 9.98
CA GLU A 85 -26.89 0.54 10.44
C GLU A 85 -27.73 -0.11 9.31
N ALA A 86 -28.11 0.68 8.29
CA ALA A 86 -28.93 0.21 7.17
C ALA A 86 -28.13 -0.36 6.01
N VAL A 87 -26.78 -0.30 6.07
CA VAL A 87 -25.92 -0.73 4.97
C VAL A 87 -25.00 -1.88 5.39
N THR A 88 -24.64 -2.70 4.42
CA THR A 88 -23.62 -3.73 4.56
C THR A 88 -22.39 -3.36 3.72
N ARG A 89 -21.25 -3.96 4.05
CA ARG A 89 -20.02 -3.78 3.23
C ARG A 89 -20.29 -4.07 1.75
N GLN A 90 -21.03 -5.14 1.47
CA GLN A 90 -21.37 -5.52 0.09
C GLN A 90 -22.28 -4.51 -0.59
N SER A 91 -23.28 -3.96 0.12
CA SER A 91 -24.15 -2.94 -0.47
C SER A 91 -23.40 -1.65 -0.78
N LEU A 92 -22.46 -1.23 0.08
CA LEU A 92 -21.58 -0.07 -0.21
C LEU A 92 -20.71 -0.31 -1.43
N ILE A 93 -20.09 -1.48 -1.55
CA ILE A 93 -19.28 -1.85 -2.73
C ILE A 93 -20.13 -1.78 -3.99
N ASN A 94 -21.33 -2.35 -3.98
CA ASN A 94 -22.23 -2.35 -5.14
C ASN A 94 -22.63 -0.91 -5.54
N MET A 95 -22.91 -0.04 -4.58
CA MET A 95 -23.21 1.37 -4.85
C MET A 95 -22.01 2.11 -5.44
N MET A 96 -20.81 1.87 -4.93
CA MET A 96 -19.58 2.51 -5.43
C MET A 96 -19.19 2.02 -6.82
N VAL A 97 -19.32 0.72 -7.10
CA VAL A 97 -18.93 0.12 -8.38
C VAL A 97 -20.04 0.22 -9.43
N GLY A 98 -21.31 0.25 -9.00
CA GLY A 98 -22.50 0.41 -9.89
C GLY A 98 -22.92 -0.85 -10.62
N ARG A 99 -22.39 -1.99 -10.25
CA ARG A 99 -22.81 -3.33 -10.71
C ARG A 99 -22.70 -4.29 -9.54
N GLU A 100 -23.53 -5.28 -9.51
CA GLU A 100 -23.29 -6.41 -8.62
C GLU A 100 -21.93 -7.01 -8.98
N MET A 101 -20.95 -6.87 -8.10
CA MET A 101 -19.71 -7.64 -8.23
C MET A 101 -20.10 -9.10 -7.98
N GLY A 102 -20.39 -9.81 -9.07
CA GLY A 102 -20.39 -11.27 -9.02
C GLY A 102 -19.02 -11.70 -8.56
N MET A 103 -19.00 -12.49 -7.52
CA MET A 103 -17.86 -13.15 -6.88
C MET A 103 -16.46 -12.66 -7.27
N GLU A 104 -15.65 -12.48 -6.24
CA GLU A 104 -14.19 -12.32 -6.23
C GLU A 104 -13.53 -12.82 -7.52
N TYR A 105 -12.51 -12.09 -7.97
CA TYR A 105 -11.68 -12.48 -9.11
C TYR A 105 -11.51 -14.00 -9.12
N PRO A 106 -12.02 -14.72 -10.12
CA PRO A 106 -11.87 -16.16 -10.15
C PRO A 106 -10.37 -16.45 -10.18
N LYS A 107 -9.86 -16.96 -9.06
CA LYS A 107 -8.47 -17.40 -9.01
C LYS A 107 -8.36 -18.63 -9.88
N GLU A 108 -7.78 -18.47 -11.06
CA GLU A 108 -7.43 -19.63 -11.87
C GLU A 108 -6.32 -20.41 -11.15
N ILE A 109 -6.54 -21.69 -10.96
CA ILE A 109 -5.50 -22.61 -10.47
C ILE A 109 -4.55 -22.85 -11.64
N ILE A 110 -3.40 -22.19 -11.58
CA ILE A 110 -2.34 -22.37 -12.58
C ILE A 110 -1.42 -23.48 -12.07
N GLU A 111 -1.06 -24.42 -12.93
CA GLU A 111 0.03 -25.35 -12.64
C GLU A 111 1.34 -24.56 -12.52
N LEU A 112 2.04 -24.75 -11.41
CA LEU A 112 3.31 -24.07 -11.19
C LEU A 112 4.34 -24.59 -12.19
N GLY A 113 5.01 -23.66 -12.88
CA GLY A 113 6.12 -23.99 -13.77
C GLY A 113 7.39 -24.36 -13.03
N GLU A 114 8.50 -24.41 -13.73
CA GLU A 114 9.82 -24.67 -13.14
C GLU A 114 10.23 -23.54 -12.16
N PRO A 115 11.04 -23.85 -11.15
CA PRO A 115 11.63 -22.84 -10.27
C PRO A 115 12.38 -21.77 -11.06
N LEU A 116 12.00 -20.50 -10.89
CA LEU A 116 12.61 -19.38 -11.59
C LEU A 116 13.59 -18.61 -10.70
N LEU A 117 13.18 -18.34 -9.45
CA LEU A 117 13.99 -17.64 -8.45
C LEU A 117 13.90 -18.41 -7.14
N GLN A 118 15.04 -18.77 -6.59
CA GLN A 118 15.17 -19.42 -5.29
C GLN A 118 16.00 -18.53 -4.38
N VAL A 119 15.49 -18.29 -3.19
CA VAL A 119 16.12 -17.49 -2.15
C VAL A 119 16.29 -18.41 -0.94
N GLU A 120 17.51 -18.53 -0.42
CA GLU A 120 17.85 -19.44 0.66
C GLU A 120 18.63 -18.68 1.74
N GLY A 121 18.07 -18.65 2.97
CA GLY A 121 18.66 -18.03 4.14
C GLY A 121 19.02 -16.55 3.95
N LEU A 122 18.31 -15.81 3.07
CA LEU A 122 18.68 -14.46 2.72
C LEU A 122 18.51 -13.51 3.90
N GLY A 123 19.53 -12.68 4.13
CA GLY A 123 19.48 -11.70 5.21
C GLY A 123 20.36 -10.49 4.98
N GLN A 124 20.01 -9.44 5.71
CA GLN A 124 20.77 -8.22 5.86
C GLN A 124 20.84 -7.90 7.36
N GLN A 125 22.05 -7.89 7.89
CA GLN A 125 22.28 -7.74 9.33
C GLN A 125 21.55 -6.53 9.92
N GLY A 126 20.75 -6.77 10.95
CA GLY A 126 19.98 -5.73 11.65
C GLY A 126 18.74 -5.23 10.94
N VAL A 127 18.40 -5.80 9.78
CA VAL A 127 17.23 -5.38 8.97
C VAL A 127 16.23 -6.54 8.78
N PHE A 128 16.68 -7.65 8.19
CA PHE A 128 15.90 -8.89 8.05
C PHE A 128 16.85 -10.09 7.96
N GLY A 129 16.36 -11.31 8.17
CA GLY A 129 17.21 -12.49 8.09
C GLY A 129 16.43 -13.80 7.97
N GLY A 130 17.14 -14.83 7.48
CA GLY A 130 16.62 -16.19 7.37
C GLY A 130 15.44 -16.34 6.42
N VAL A 131 15.40 -15.56 5.33
CA VAL A 131 14.27 -15.60 4.38
C VAL A 131 14.51 -16.68 3.33
N ASP A 132 13.55 -17.61 3.23
CA ASP A 132 13.53 -18.70 2.27
C ASP A 132 12.25 -18.67 1.44
N PHE A 133 12.37 -18.72 0.13
CA PHE A 133 11.22 -18.94 -0.77
C PHE A 133 11.68 -19.38 -2.16
N THR A 134 10.77 -20.01 -2.88
CA THR A 134 10.94 -20.31 -4.30
C THR A 134 9.78 -19.67 -5.08
N LEU A 135 10.12 -18.93 -6.13
CA LEU A 135 9.17 -18.37 -7.09
C LEU A 135 9.25 -19.17 -8.39
N HIS A 136 8.12 -19.68 -8.86
CA HIS A 136 8.02 -20.48 -10.06
C HIS A 136 7.61 -19.65 -11.27
N LYS A 137 7.90 -20.14 -12.44
CA LYS A 137 7.50 -19.49 -13.69
C LYS A 137 5.97 -19.39 -13.78
N GLY A 138 5.45 -18.17 -13.98
CA GLY A 138 4.01 -17.88 -14.06
C GLY A 138 3.31 -17.73 -12.70
N GLU A 139 4.02 -17.88 -11.59
CA GLU A 139 3.50 -17.73 -10.25
C GLU A 139 3.35 -16.27 -9.84
N ILE A 140 2.34 -15.99 -9.01
CA ILE A 140 2.23 -14.75 -8.23
C ILE A 140 2.45 -15.11 -6.76
N LEU A 141 3.64 -14.80 -6.24
CA LEU A 141 3.98 -15.02 -4.83
C LEU A 141 3.70 -13.74 -4.03
N GLY A 142 2.83 -13.84 -3.02
CA GLY A 142 2.54 -12.76 -2.08
C GLY A 142 3.53 -12.74 -0.92
N ILE A 143 4.16 -11.59 -0.66
CA ILE A 143 4.98 -11.35 0.54
C ILE A 143 4.21 -10.40 1.46
N SER A 144 3.80 -10.87 2.63
CA SER A 144 3.03 -10.12 3.62
C SER A 144 3.85 -9.85 4.89
N GLY A 145 3.46 -8.83 5.64
CA GLY A 145 4.08 -8.45 6.91
C GLY A 145 3.69 -7.04 7.33
N LEU A 146 3.85 -6.72 8.60
CA LEU A 146 3.59 -5.38 9.14
C LEU A 146 4.56 -4.33 8.60
N VAL A 147 4.24 -3.06 8.83
CA VAL A 147 5.15 -1.93 8.54
C VAL A 147 6.46 -2.15 9.31
N GLY A 148 7.59 -2.03 8.60
CA GLY A 148 8.91 -2.28 9.19
C GLY A 148 9.34 -3.75 9.25
N ALA A 149 8.57 -4.68 8.64
CA ALA A 149 8.93 -6.10 8.61
C ALA A 149 10.07 -6.47 7.61
N GLY A 150 10.66 -5.49 6.92
CA GLY A 150 11.79 -5.73 6.02
C GLY A 150 11.39 -6.16 4.60
N ARG A 151 10.12 -6.11 4.22
CA ARG A 151 9.64 -6.55 2.88
C ARG A 151 10.28 -5.77 1.73
N THR A 152 10.35 -4.47 1.85
CA THR A 152 10.94 -3.58 0.84
C THR A 152 12.46 -3.79 0.77
N GLU A 153 13.10 -3.95 1.92
CA GLU A 153 14.53 -4.20 2.05
C GLU A 153 14.92 -5.55 1.42
N LEU A 154 14.11 -6.59 1.64
CA LEU A 154 14.27 -7.90 1.00
C LEU A 154 14.26 -7.78 -0.53
N VAL A 155 13.26 -7.09 -1.10
CA VAL A 155 13.17 -6.90 -2.55
C VAL A 155 14.35 -6.08 -3.08
N LYS A 156 14.72 -5.01 -2.40
CA LYS A 156 15.89 -4.19 -2.75
C LYS A 156 17.21 -4.99 -2.69
N ALA A 157 17.35 -5.88 -1.70
CA ALA A 157 18.52 -6.76 -1.59
C ALA A 157 18.60 -7.75 -2.75
N ILE A 158 17.49 -8.38 -3.15
CA ILE A 158 17.42 -9.26 -4.32
C ILE A 158 17.83 -8.50 -5.60
N LEU A 159 17.45 -7.24 -5.71
CA LEU A 159 17.74 -6.40 -6.88
C LEU A 159 19.14 -5.74 -6.86
N GLY A 160 19.92 -5.95 -5.79
CA GLY A 160 21.24 -5.35 -5.64
C GLY A 160 21.23 -3.84 -5.36
N ILE A 161 20.12 -3.31 -4.87
CA ILE A 161 20.01 -1.93 -4.38
C ILE A 161 20.55 -1.85 -2.96
N GLU A 162 20.29 -2.89 -2.16
CA GLU A 162 20.82 -3.07 -0.79
C GLU A 162 21.78 -4.25 -0.73
N HIS A 163 22.66 -4.27 0.27
CA HIS A 163 23.64 -5.34 0.43
C HIS A 163 23.05 -6.55 1.16
N ILE A 164 23.35 -7.74 0.63
CA ILE A 164 23.09 -9.01 1.27
C ILE A 164 24.26 -9.33 2.19
N THR A 165 24.01 -9.70 3.45
CA THR A 165 25.04 -10.15 4.40
C THR A 165 25.11 -11.66 4.54
N GLU A 166 24.01 -12.36 4.25
CA GLU A 166 23.91 -13.83 4.35
C GLU A 166 22.90 -14.39 3.34
N GLY A 167 23.03 -15.68 3.07
CA GLY A 167 22.14 -16.39 2.17
C GLY A 167 22.58 -16.38 0.72
N THR A 168 21.76 -16.99 -0.14
CA THR A 168 22.04 -17.13 -1.58
C THR A 168 20.80 -16.89 -2.41
N ILE A 169 21.01 -16.40 -3.63
CA ILE A 169 19.97 -16.22 -4.65
C ILE A 169 20.34 -17.06 -5.85
N THR A 170 19.44 -17.92 -6.29
CA THR A 170 19.55 -18.71 -7.51
C THR A 170 18.48 -18.27 -8.50
N TYR A 171 18.85 -17.89 -9.70
CA TYR A 171 17.96 -17.47 -10.77
C TYR A 171 18.17 -18.33 -12.02
N LYS A 172 17.11 -18.96 -12.52
CA LYS A 172 17.17 -19.91 -13.64
C LYS A 172 18.21 -21.02 -13.45
N GLY A 173 18.36 -21.52 -12.21
CA GLY A 173 19.30 -22.57 -11.87
C GLY A 173 20.75 -22.13 -11.61
N GLU A 174 21.06 -20.84 -11.79
CA GLU A 174 22.40 -20.29 -11.56
C GLU A 174 22.43 -19.40 -10.32
N LYS A 175 23.45 -19.55 -9.48
CA LYS A 175 23.66 -18.62 -8.36
C LYS A 175 24.03 -17.23 -8.90
N ILE A 176 23.30 -16.22 -8.43
CA ILE A 176 23.54 -14.85 -8.83
C ILE A 176 23.80 -13.93 -7.64
N VAL A 177 24.52 -12.85 -7.91
CA VAL A 177 24.62 -11.68 -7.05
C VAL A 177 24.41 -10.48 -7.94
N ASN A 178 23.36 -9.70 -7.69
CA ASN A 178 23.16 -8.43 -8.35
C ASN A 178 23.98 -7.36 -7.61
N LYS A 179 24.99 -6.78 -8.24
CA LYS A 179 25.83 -5.72 -7.63
C LYS A 179 25.13 -4.37 -7.60
N ASN A 180 24.15 -4.19 -8.46
CA ASN A 180 23.34 -2.99 -8.59
C ASN A 180 22.06 -3.28 -9.36
N PHE A 181 21.12 -2.33 -9.35
CA PHE A 181 19.84 -2.48 -10.03
C PHE A 181 19.95 -2.61 -11.54
N LYS A 182 20.97 -2.02 -12.18
CA LYS A 182 21.20 -2.14 -13.63
C LYS A 182 21.49 -3.60 -14.03
N GLU A 183 22.29 -4.32 -13.25
CA GLU A 183 22.52 -5.75 -13.49
C GLU A 183 21.24 -6.58 -13.35
N ALA A 184 20.40 -6.26 -12.34
CA ALA A 184 19.12 -6.94 -12.18
C ALA A 184 18.20 -6.69 -13.40
N ILE A 185 18.10 -5.47 -13.89
CA ILE A 185 17.34 -5.14 -15.12
C ILE A 185 17.86 -5.93 -16.33
N GLN A 186 19.18 -6.05 -16.50
CA GLN A 186 19.77 -6.81 -17.59
C GLN A 186 19.45 -8.30 -17.53
N ARG A 187 19.24 -8.86 -16.32
CA ARG A 187 18.79 -10.24 -16.11
C ARG A 187 17.28 -10.42 -16.29
N GLY A 188 16.52 -9.31 -16.47
CA GLY A 188 15.08 -9.34 -16.68
C GLY A 188 14.24 -9.10 -15.43
N PHE A 189 14.82 -8.61 -14.34
CA PHE A 189 14.06 -8.15 -13.19
C PHE A 189 13.47 -6.76 -13.43
N GLY A 190 12.29 -6.51 -12.89
CA GLY A 190 11.65 -5.21 -12.86
C GLY A 190 11.14 -4.88 -11.46
N LEU A 191 11.07 -3.60 -11.13
CA LEU A 191 10.53 -3.10 -9.87
C LEU A 191 9.47 -2.04 -10.14
N VAL A 192 8.29 -2.22 -9.55
CA VAL A 192 7.30 -1.17 -9.37
C VAL A 192 7.38 -0.71 -7.92
N PRO A 193 7.94 0.49 -7.64
CA PRO A 193 8.19 0.93 -6.27
C PRO A 193 6.90 1.36 -5.57
N GLU A 194 6.93 1.39 -4.24
CA GLU A 194 5.83 1.85 -3.39
C GLU A 194 5.51 3.33 -3.62
N SER A 195 6.52 4.20 -3.54
CA SER A 195 6.34 5.65 -3.75
C SER A 195 6.55 6.02 -5.23
N ARG A 196 5.44 6.28 -5.92
CA ARG A 196 5.48 6.77 -7.31
C ARG A 196 6.19 8.12 -7.42
N LYS A 197 5.97 9.02 -6.47
CA LYS A 197 6.50 10.39 -6.49
C LYS A 197 8.00 10.46 -6.19
N GLU A 198 8.49 9.61 -5.30
CA GLU A 198 9.88 9.67 -4.83
C GLU A 198 10.80 8.71 -5.58
N GLN A 199 10.27 7.59 -6.07
CA GLN A 199 11.06 6.48 -6.60
C GLN A 199 10.66 6.05 -8.02
N GLY A 200 9.41 6.30 -8.43
CA GLY A 200 8.84 5.73 -9.65
C GLY A 200 8.79 6.68 -10.84
N LEU A 201 8.69 7.98 -10.62
CA LEU A 201 8.46 8.96 -11.68
C LEU A 201 9.36 10.19 -11.53
N VAL A 202 9.86 10.69 -12.65
CA VAL A 202 10.42 12.04 -12.72
C VAL A 202 9.26 12.99 -13.04
N GLN A 203 8.78 13.71 -12.01
CA GLN A 203 7.53 14.50 -12.07
C GLN A 203 7.55 15.61 -13.13
N MET A 204 8.74 16.11 -13.50
CA MET A 204 8.93 17.12 -14.53
C MET A 204 8.85 16.55 -15.96
N PHE A 205 8.89 15.23 -16.11
CA PHE A 205 8.89 14.55 -17.40
C PHE A 205 7.47 14.22 -17.85
N SER A 206 7.26 14.20 -19.15
CA SER A 206 6.02 13.70 -19.74
C SER A 206 5.84 12.20 -19.49
N VAL A 207 4.62 11.69 -19.68
CA VAL A 207 4.33 10.25 -19.61
C VAL A 207 5.23 9.46 -20.56
N LYS A 208 5.42 9.97 -21.79
CA LYS A 208 6.30 9.36 -22.80
C LYS A 208 7.74 9.25 -22.30
N GLU A 209 8.31 10.32 -21.77
CA GLU A 209 9.69 10.33 -21.27
C GLU A 209 9.86 9.38 -20.10
N ASN A 210 8.91 9.34 -19.15
CA ASN A 210 8.93 8.39 -18.02
C ASN A 210 8.89 6.93 -18.51
N ILE A 211 8.04 6.61 -19.48
CA ILE A 211 7.96 5.25 -20.04
C ILE A 211 9.27 4.88 -20.78
N CYS A 212 9.83 5.80 -21.54
CA CYS A 212 11.01 5.53 -22.36
C CYS A 212 12.32 5.53 -21.56
N MET A 213 12.34 6.09 -20.34
CA MET A 213 13.56 6.30 -19.56
C MET A 213 14.36 5.02 -19.34
N VAL A 214 13.68 3.88 -19.11
CA VAL A 214 14.33 2.58 -18.91
C VAL A 214 15.00 2.03 -20.19
N SER A 215 14.65 2.57 -21.33
CA SER A 215 15.13 2.13 -22.65
C SER A 215 16.08 3.14 -23.31
N MET A 216 16.44 4.24 -22.64
CA MET A 216 17.27 5.30 -23.22
C MET A 216 18.74 4.89 -23.46
N ASP A 217 19.20 3.83 -22.82
CA ASP A 217 20.54 3.27 -22.97
C ASP A 217 20.63 2.21 -24.11
N LYS A 218 19.57 2.02 -24.87
CA LYS A 218 19.49 1.16 -26.05
C LYS A 218 19.34 2.02 -27.28
#